data_0871ad4db809c40714582395a16dd356
#
_entry.id   0871ad4db809c40714582395a16dd356
#
_cell.length_a   1.000
_cell.length_b   1.000
_cell.length_c   1.000
_cell.angle_alpha   90.00
_cell.angle_beta   90.00
_cell.angle_gamma   90.00
#
_symmetry.space_group_name_H-M   'P 1'
#
loop_
_entity.id
_entity.type
_entity.pdbx_description
1 polymer ?
#
loop_
_entity_poly.entity_id
_entity_poly.type
_entity_poly.pdbx_seq_one_letter_code
_entity_poly.pdbx_strand_id
1 'polypeptide(L)'
;MSALLALGFAYVAKSQACGGDGSNSIEDTITSSAFGVKNTVYGKSSTAIGTSNTVSVKNSSKSAFAIGDANQATAKLTFALGDYNKVTKAYSFAIGSTNTVNANTSIAIGCWLKNTVDHGITIGFGSQKSLPLVNNTDGIMMGMNSDKPTFFISSSSCDGGTGRVGIGNVTSPQAKLHIKADNYSYDGEDADILLEPTRANKIAVIYFKDKNNSIAVSGSQMTFTAPKYSFTNAGITLGKNATTKKPEISFGGANKISVGTDSNAMNFSASSYSFTTGKVGIGCENTVEGYALAVNGGVVSTRVSVMDVDEWPDYVFGKDYERMSLYELEEYIGLNHHLPEVPSAEEVAEQGIDLGEMNAILLQKVEELTLHVIELQKQIDIQQNEINELKAK
;
A
#
# COMPACT_ATOMS: atom_id res chain seq x y z
N MET A 1 -87.85 -6.96 1.69
CA MET A 1 -86.56 -6.79 0.94
C MET A 1 -85.37 -6.46 1.84
N SER A 2 -85.56 -5.90 3.01
CA SER A 2 -84.44 -5.54 3.92
C SER A 2 -83.79 -6.74 4.69
N ALA A 3 -84.50 -7.86 4.87
CA ALA A 3 -83.97 -9.01 5.60
C ALA A 3 -83.06 -9.94 4.78
N LEU A 4 -83.22 -9.90 3.44
CA LEU A 4 -82.35 -10.69 2.56
C LEU A 4 -80.93 -10.09 2.32
N LEU A 5 -80.83 -8.77 2.42
CA LEU A 5 -79.56 -8.07 2.28
C LEU A 5 -78.67 -8.23 3.54
N ALA A 6 -79.29 -8.35 4.73
CA ALA A 6 -78.56 -8.56 5.98
C ALA A 6 -77.98 -9.97 6.09
N LEU A 7 -78.63 -10.96 5.49
CA LEU A 7 -78.12 -12.34 5.45
C LEU A 7 -76.96 -12.54 4.46
N GLY A 8 -76.94 -11.75 3.37
CA GLY A 8 -75.85 -11.86 2.39
C GLY A 8 -74.50 -11.28 2.88
N PHE A 9 -74.59 -10.22 3.66
CA PHE A 9 -73.36 -9.60 4.24
C PHE A 9 -72.84 -10.35 5.49
N ALA A 10 -73.70 -11.06 6.22
CA ALA A 10 -73.28 -11.87 7.35
C ALA A 10 -72.56 -13.17 6.95
N TYR A 11 -72.72 -13.60 5.70
CA TYR A 11 -72.09 -14.84 5.22
C TYR A 11 -70.65 -14.67 4.75
N VAL A 12 -70.22 -13.47 4.50
CA VAL A 12 -68.81 -13.20 4.09
C VAL A 12 -67.88 -13.07 5.28
N ALA A 13 -68.40 -12.94 6.48
CA ALA A 13 -67.58 -12.75 7.69
C ALA A 13 -67.31 -14.05 8.52
N LYS A 14 -67.81 -15.20 8.09
CA LYS A 14 -67.53 -16.49 8.78
C LYS A 14 -66.21 -17.04 8.29
N SER A 15 -65.30 -17.38 9.23
CA SER A 15 -64.09 -18.14 8.96
C SER A 15 -64.39 -19.36 8.09
N GLN A 16 -63.77 -19.49 6.95
CA GLN A 16 -63.84 -20.66 6.10
C GLN A 16 -62.69 -21.62 6.41
N ALA A 17 -63.02 -22.76 6.99
CA ALA A 17 -62.14 -23.91 6.98
C ALA A 17 -62.48 -24.77 5.75
N CYS A 18 -61.71 -24.65 4.68
CA CYS A 18 -61.83 -25.49 3.49
C CYS A 18 -60.72 -26.55 3.48
N GLY A 19 -61.08 -27.81 3.40
CA GLY A 19 -60.10 -28.86 3.19
C GLY A 19 -60.36 -30.15 3.94
N GLY A 20 -59.78 -31.23 3.45
CA GLY A 20 -59.99 -32.62 3.82
C GLY A 20 -60.02 -32.96 5.31
N ASP A 21 -60.05 -34.22 5.63
CA ASP A 21 -60.25 -34.85 6.92
C ASP A 21 -59.39 -34.48 8.14
N GLY A 22 -58.46 -33.52 7.94
CA GLY A 22 -57.66 -32.93 9.01
C GLY A 22 -58.31 -31.63 9.52
N SER A 23 -58.79 -31.63 10.76
CA SER A 23 -59.45 -30.49 11.38
C SER A 23 -58.54 -29.24 11.47
N ASN A 24 -58.82 -28.18 10.75
CA ASN A 24 -58.30 -26.86 11.03
C ASN A 24 -58.88 -26.32 12.35
N SER A 25 -58.10 -25.69 13.19
CA SER A 25 -58.52 -25.06 14.43
C SER A 25 -58.50 -23.52 14.29
N ILE A 26 -59.63 -22.88 14.44
CA ILE A 26 -59.77 -21.40 14.35
C ILE A 26 -60.46 -20.90 15.62
N GLU A 27 -59.77 -20.06 16.41
CA GLU A 27 -60.34 -19.48 17.63
C GLU A 27 -61.21 -18.22 17.36
N ASP A 28 -60.80 -17.35 16.44
CA ASP A 28 -61.58 -16.21 16.04
C ASP A 28 -62.30 -16.48 14.71
N THR A 29 -63.58 -16.83 14.80
CA THR A 29 -64.39 -17.29 13.67
C THR A 29 -64.94 -16.12 12.80
N ILE A 30 -64.67 -14.89 13.14
CA ILE A 30 -65.28 -13.73 12.45
C ILE A 30 -64.42 -13.23 11.31
N THR A 31 -63.09 -13.14 11.52
CA THR A 31 -62.16 -12.48 10.59
C THR A 31 -60.98 -13.33 10.13
N SER A 32 -60.81 -14.55 10.71
CA SER A 32 -59.64 -15.40 10.42
C SER A 32 -60.00 -16.54 9.45
N SER A 33 -59.03 -17.00 8.70
CA SER A 33 -59.23 -18.03 7.68
C SER A 33 -58.18 -19.13 7.76
N ALA A 34 -58.59 -20.36 7.52
CA ALA A 34 -57.67 -21.50 7.38
C ALA A 34 -58.07 -22.38 6.18
N PHE A 35 -57.14 -22.56 5.26
CA PHE A 35 -57.30 -23.37 4.05
C PHE A 35 -56.29 -24.52 4.04
N GLY A 36 -56.76 -25.73 3.82
CA GLY A 36 -55.92 -26.92 3.81
C GLY A 36 -56.09 -27.78 5.05
N VAL A 37 -55.03 -28.41 5.57
CA VAL A 37 -55.06 -29.47 6.56
C VAL A 37 -54.29 -29.13 7.84
N LYS A 38 -54.85 -29.40 9.02
CA LYS A 38 -54.17 -29.22 10.33
C LYS A 38 -53.64 -27.80 10.61
N ASN A 39 -54.19 -26.77 10.00
CA ASN A 39 -53.80 -25.41 10.30
C ASN A 39 -54.44 -24.94 11.62
N THR A 40 -53.70 -24.15 12.39
CA THR A 40 -54.15 -23.57 13.65
C THR A 40 -54.07 -22.05 13.57
N VAL A 41 -55.20 -21.38 13.76
CA VAL A 41 -55.25 -19.90 13.67
C VAL A 41 -55.89 -19.31 14.92
N TYR A 42 -55.10 -18.56 15.69
CA TYR A 42 -55.51 -17.80 16.85
C TYR A 42 -55.29 -16.32 16.61
N GLY A 43 -56.34 -15.52 16.69
CA GLY A 43 -56.25 -14.06 16.56
C GLY A 43 -56.99 -13.53 15.32
N LYS A 44 -57.30 -12.24 15.38
CA LYS A 44 -58.14 -11.57 14.38
C LYS A 44 -57.41 -11.33 13.06
N SER A 45 -58.17 -11.43 11.98
CA SER A 45 -57.68 -11.12 10.60
C SER A 45 -56.47 -11.90 10.18
N SER A 46 -56.32 -13.12 10.67
CA SER A 46 -55.14 -13.97 10.44
C SER A 46 -55.48 -15.09 9.46
N THR A 47 -54.50 -15.51 8.68
CA THR A 47 -54.72 -16.51 7.63
C THR A 47 -53.64 -17.58 7.66
N ALA A 48 -54.03 -18.86 7.58
CA ALA A 48 -53.16 -19.98 7.34
C ALA A 48 -53.58 -20.74 6.08
N ILE A 49 -52.65 -21.03 5.19
CA ILE A 49 -52.91 -21.75 3.93
C ILE A 49 -51.87 -22.89 3.80
N GLY A 50 -52.35 -24.09 3.57
CA GLY A 50 -51.48 -25.26 3.38
C GLY A 50 -51.63 -26.28 4.48
N THR A 51 -50.53 -26.79 5.02
CA THR A 51 -50.52 -27.90 5.98
C THR A 51 -49.84 -27.53 7.29
N SER A 52 -50.43 -27.88 8.42
CA SER A 52 -49.81 -27.78 9.75
C SER A 52 -49.31 -26.40 10.16
N ASN A 53 -49.76 -25.34 9.51
CA ASN A 53 -49.34 -23.97 9.83
C ASN A 53 -49.96 -23.49 11.15
N THR A 54 -49.20 -22.74 11.93
CA THR A 54 -49.66 -22.12 13.18
C THR A 54 -49.58 -20.62 13.08
N VAL A 55 -50.70 -19.95 13.16
CA VAL A 55 -50.79 -18.48 13.26
C VAL A 55 -51.38 -18.16 14.64
N SER A 56 -50.65 -17.41 15.48
CA SER A 56 -51.10 -17.11 16.85
C SER A 56 -50.77 -15.66 17.22
N VAL A 57 -51.75 -14.79 17.09
CA VAL A 57 -51.62 -13.35 17.41
C VAL A 57 -52.58 -13.02 18.57
N LYS A 58 -52.29 -13.58 19.77
CA LYS A 58 -53.09 -13.35 20.96
C LYS A 58 -53.13 -11.85 21.32
N ASN A 59 -54.30 -11.38 21.66
CA ASN A 59 -54.55 -10.01 22.14
C ASN A 59 -54.15 -8.86 21.17
N SER A 60 -54.08 -9.11 19.88
CA SER A 60 -53.77 -8.12 18.88
C SER A 60 -54.89 -8.04 17.83
N SER A 61 -55.22 -6.83 17.40
CA SER A 61 -56.13 -6.56 16.26
C SER A 61 -55.42 -6.63 14.91
N LYS A 62 -54.17 -7.08 14.87
CA LYS A 62 -53.35 -7.07 13.66
C LYS A 62 -53.07 -8.47 13.16
N SER A 63 -53.10 -8.64 11.87
CA SER A 63 -53.02 -9.88 11.11
C SER A 63 -51.65 -10.57 11.19
N ALA A 64 -51.64 -11.89 11.03
CA ALA A 64 -50.45 -12.65 10.69
C ALA A 64 -50.83 -13.67 9.61
N PHE A 65 -49.81 -14.09 8.84
CA PHE A 65 -50.02 -14.99 7.71
C PHE A 65 -48.99 -16.14 7.75
N ALA A 66 -49.46 -17.36 7.51
CA ALA A 66 -48.59 -18.49 7.29
C ALA A 66 -49.07 -19.25 6.05
N ILE A 67 -48.20 -19.47 5.10
CA ILE A 67 -48.54 -20.15 3.84
C ILE A 67 -47.47 -21.21 3.55
N GLY A 68 -47.91 -22.45 3.31
CA GLY A 68 -47.04 -23.58 3.01
C GLY A 68 -47.15 -24.70 4.03
N ASP A 69 -46.04 -25.29 4.50
CA ASP A 69 -46.06 -26.39 5.43
C ASP A 69 -45.38 -26.05 6.77
N ALA A 70 -46.02 -26.41 7.87
CA ALA A 70 -45.49 -26.30 9.24
C ALA A 70 -44.88 -24.93 9.63
N ASN A 71 -45.36 -23.83 9.03
CA ASN A 71 -44.91 -22.49 9.36
C ASN A 71 -45.52 -21.97 10.65
N GLN A 72 -44.80 -21.14 11.39
CA GLN A 72 -45.24 -20.49 12.63
C GLN A 72 -45.15 -19.00 12.52
N ALA A 73 -46.29 -18.29 12.51
CA ALA A 73 -46.38 -16.81 12.51
C ALA A 73 -47.09 -16.40 13.81
N THR A 74 -46.33 -16.11 14.87
CA THR A 74 -46.89 -16.02 16.23
C THR A 74 -46.83 -14.60 16.84
N ALA A 75 -46.65 -13.57 16.02
CA ALA A 75 -46.71 -12.19 16.47
C ALA A 75 -47.46 -11.30 15.46
N LYS A 76 -47.77 -10.06 15.85
CA LYS A 76 -48.51 -9.10 15.03
C LYS A 76 -47.78 -8.76 13.75
N LEU A 77 -48.48 -8.71 12.63
CA LEU A 77 -47.92 -8.39 11.30
C LEU A 77 -46.72 -9.21 10.93
N THR A 78 -46.80 -10.52 11.15
CA THR A 78 -45.81 -11.49 10.75
C THR A 78 -46.24 -12.22 9.49
N PHE A 79 -45.27 -12.62 8.69
CA PHE A 79 -45.50 -13.38 7.47
C PHE A 79 -44.48 -14.54 7.39
N ALA A 80 -44.98 -15.77 7.24
CA ALA A 80 -44.16 -16.95 7.05
C ALA A 80 -44.63 -17.69 5.79
N LEU A 81 -43.75 -17.78 4.80
CA LEU A 81 -44.07 -18.40 3.50
C LEU A 81 -43.04 -19.48 3.18
N GLY A 82 -43.53 -20.67 2.87
CA GLY A 82 -42.74 -21.85 2.52
C GLY A 82 -42.82 -22.94 3.58
N ASP A 83 -41.68 -23.46 4.04
CA ASP A 83 -41.61 -24.66 4.87
C ASP A 83 -40.93 -24.40 6.20
N TYR A 84 -41.53 -24.83 7.30
CA TYR A 84 -40.92 -24.84 8.66
C TYR A 84 -40.38 -23.50 9.12
N ASN A 85 -40.87 -22.37 8.59
CA ASN A 85 -40.43 -21.05 9.02
C ASN A 85 -41.04 -20.69 10.36
N LYS A 86 -40.26 -20.04 11.23
CA LYS A 86 -40.70 -19.61 12.56
C LYS A 86 -40.49 -18.11 12.74
N VAL A 87 -41.59 -17.34 12.77
CA VAL A 87 -41.58 -15.90 12.97
C VAL A 87 -42.30 -15.56 14.27
N THR A 88 -41.54 -15.12 15.28
CA THR A 88 -42.05 -14.97 16.65
C THR A 88 -42.11 -13.54 17.15
N LYS A 89 -41.66 -12.56 16.35
CA LYS A 89 -41.62 -11.16 16.71
C LYS A 89 -42.32 -10.28 15.66
N ALA A 90 -42.79 -9.13 16.10
CA ALA A 90 -43.67 -8.31 15.32
C ALA A 90 -43.00 -7.68 14.08
N TYR A 91 -43.81 -7.40 13.04
CA TYR A 91 -43.40 -6.75 11.79
C TYR A 91 -42.31 -7.50 11.02
N SER A 92 -42.28 -8.84 11.14
CA SER A 92 -41.17 -9.64 10.65
C SER A 92 -41.61 -10.67 9.62
N PHE A 93 -40.70 -11.02 8.72
CA PHE A 93 -40.97 -11.86 7.57
C PHE A 93 -39.98 -13.03 7.48
N ALA A 94 -40.46 -14.21 7.12
CA ALA A 94 -39.62 -15.33 6.70
C ALA A 94 -40.15 -15.92 5.39
N ILE A 95 -39.31 -16.07 4.40
CA ILE A 95 -39.64 -16.67 3.10
C ILE A 95 -38.60 -17.73 2.79
N GLY A 96 -39.08 -18.94 2.46
CA GLY A 96 -38.24 -20.10 2.13
C GLY A 96 -38.39 -21.25 3.09
N SER A 97 -37.32 -21.84 3.57
CA SER A 97 -37.41 -23.06 4.39
C SER A 97 -36.59 -22.96 5.68
N THR A 98 -37.20 -23.38 6.77
CA THR A 98 -36.54 -23.60 8.08
C THR A 98 -35.83 -22.31 8.61
N ASN A 99 -36.39 -21.15 8.32
CA ASN A 99 -35.87 -19.87 8.81
C ASN A 99 -36.49 -19.57 10.20
N THR A 100 -35.69 -18.94 11.06
CA THR A 100 -36.13 -18.47 12.37
C THR A 100 -35.93 -16.96 12.48
N VAL A 101 -37.00 -16.21 12.64
CA VAL A 101 -36.99 -14.77 12.88
C VAL A 101 -37.51 -14.48 14.29
N ASN A 102 -36.59 -14.20 15.19
CA ASN A 102 -36.87 -13.95 16.62
C ASN A 102 -36.50 -12.52 17.03
N ALA A 103 -36.73 -11.55 16.12
CA ALA A 103 -36.47 -10.15 16.31
C ALA A 103 -37.51 -9.31 15.56
N ASN A 104 -37.79 -8.09 16.04
CA ASN A 104 -38.79 -7.23 15.44
C ASN A 104 -38.28 -6.58 14.13
N THR A 105 -39.21 -6.29 13.22
CA THR A 105 -38.92 -5.59 11.98
C THR A 105 -37.81 -6.25 11.17
N SER A 106 -37.73 -7.57 11.21
CA SER A 106 -36.61 -8.34 10.65
C SER A 106 -37.08 -9.27 9.52
N ILE A 107 -36.21 -9.54 8.57
CA ILE A 107 -36.51 -10.26 7.34
C ILE A 107 -35.50 -11.40 7.16
N ALA A 108 -35.99 -12.62 6.88
CA ALA A 108 -35.18 -13.76 6.44
C ALA A 108 -35.71 -14.29 5.10
N ILE A 109 -34.88 -14.35 4.08
CA ILE A 109 -35.21 -14.87 2.74
C ILE A 109 -34.20 -15.92 2.34
N GLY A 110 -34.65 -17.19 2.31
CA GLY A 110 -33.81 -18.33 1.96
C GLY A 110 -34.03 -19.55 2.83
N CYS A 111 -32.96 -20.21 3.25
CA CYS A 111 -33.04 -21.46 3.98
C CYS A 111 -32.04 -21.51 5.14
N TRP A 112 -32.46 -22.03 6.29
CA TRP A 112 -31.63 -22.14 7.49
C TRP A 112 -31.02 -20.77 7.92
N LEU A 113 -31.85 -19.74 7.95
CA LEU A 113 -31.47 -18.40 8.37
C LEU A 113 -32.02 -18.13 9.79
N LYS A 114 -31.27 -17.37 10.58
CA LYS A 114 -31.68 -16.98 11.92
C LYS A 114 -31.41 -15.50 12.18
N ASN A 115 -32.47 -14.71 12.37
CA ASN A 115 -32.40 -13.31 12.81
C ASN A 115 -32.69 -13.23 14.31
N THR A 116 -31.79 -12.61 15.05
CA THR A 116 -31.88 -12.39 16.49
C THR A 116 -31.79 -10.93 16.92
N VAL A 117 -31.59 -10.04 15.97
CA VAL A 117 -31.47 -8.57 16.17
C VAL A 117 -32.59 -7.85 15.44
N ASP A 118 -33.15 -6.82 16.07
CA ASP A 118 -34.18 -5.96 15.45
C ASP A 118 -33.63 -5.27 14.21
N HIS A 119 -34.47 -5.06 13.19
CA HIS A 119 -34.14 -4.50 11.88
C HIS A 119 -33.15 -5.31 11.03
N GLY A 120 -32.81 -6.53 11.45
CA GLY A 120 -31.89 -7.40 10.71
C GLY A 120 -32.52 -7.96 9.44
N ILE A 121 -31.78 -7.93 8.34
CA ILE A 121 -32.14 -8.58 7.07
C ILE A 121 -31.11 -9.68 6.79
N THR A 122 -31.60 -10.91 6.54
CA THR A 122 -30.74 -12.03 6.17
C THR A 122 -31.21 -12.65 4.87
N ILE A 123 -30.31 -12.83 3.92
CA ILE A 123 -30.61 -13.37 2.59
C ILE A 123 -29.61 -14.48 2.26
N GLY A 124 -30.10 -15.56 1.70
CA GLY A 124 -29.26 -16.69 1.27
C GLY A 124 -29.61 -18.02 1.94
N PHE A 125 -28.62 -18.82 2.26
CA PHE A 125 -28.86 -20.02 3.05
C PHE A 125 -27.65 -20.41 3.90
N GLY A 126 -27.93 -20.95 5.08
CA GLY A 126 -26.92 -21.49 5.98
C GLY A 126 -26.30 -22.78 5.43
N SER A 127 -25.27 -23.30 6.07
CA SER A 127 -24.62 -24.52 5.63
C SER A 127 -25.54 -25.76 5.86
N GLN A 128 -26.29 -25.75 6.96
CA GLN A 128 -27.27 -26.77 7.31
C GLN A 128 -28.15 -26.26 8.46
N LYS A 129 -29.22 -27.03 8.79
CA LYS A 129 -30.13 -26.63 9.87
C LYS A 129 -29.46 -26.41 11.22
N SER A 130 -28.42 -27.16 11.54
CA SER A 130 -27.65 -27.05 12.78
C SER A 130 -26.58 -25.94 12.71
N LEU A 131 -26.27 -25.46 11.52
CA LEU A 131 -25.31 -24.35 11.24
C LEU A 131 -26.00 -23.29 10.39
N PRO A 132 -27.01 -22.58 10.91
CA PRO A 132 -27.71 -21.54 10.18
C PRO A 132 -26.81 -20.31 10.00
N LEU A 133 -27.04 -19.53 8.95
CA LEU A 133 -26.51 -18.17 8.87
C LEU A 133 -27.23 -17.30 9.90
N VAL A 134 -26.50 -16.83 10.92
CA VAL A 134 -27.07 -16.10 12.05
C VAL A 134 -26.77 -14.62 11.96
N ASN A 135 -27.82 -13.81 11.76
CA ASN A 135 -27.73 -12.37 11.89
C ASN A 135 -28.06 -11.95 13.33
N ASN A 136 -27.02 -11.58 14.04
CA ASN A 136 -27.07 -11.06 15.41
C ASN A 136 -26.56 -9.60 15.48
N THR A 137 -26.39 -8.95 14.34
CA THR A 137 -25.87 -7.59 14.20
C THR A 137 -26.85 -6.79 13.34
N ASP A 138 -27.18 -5.57 13.76
CA ASP A 138 -28.06 -4.69 13.01
C ASP A 138 -27.49 -4.40 11.61
N GLY A 139 -28.24 -4.79 10.58
CA GLY A 139 -27.82 -4.64 9.20
C GLY A 139 -28.32 -5.73 8.26
N ILE A 140 -27.79 -5.72 7.05
CA ILE A 140 -28.10 -6.69 5.99
C ILE A 140 -26.97 -7.70 5.92
N MET A 141 -27.30 -8.96 6.10
CA MET A 141 -26.37 -10.09 6.06
C MET A 141 -26.72 -11.03 4.90
N MET A 142 -25.75 -11.36 4.08
CA MET A 142 -25.92 -12.28 2.96
C MET A 142 -24.85 -13.38 3.01
N GLY A 143 -25.26 -14.62 2.75
CA GLY A 143 -24.34 -15.76 2.69
C GLY A 143 -24.97 -16.95 1.99
N MET A 144 -24.12 -17.76 1.39
CA MET A 144 -24.53 -18.94 0.61
C MET A 144 -23.76 -20.16 1.10
N ASN A 145 -24.51 -21.19 1.54
CA ASN A 145 -23.98 -22.43 2.06
C ASN A 145 -22.95 -22.23 3.19
N SER A 146 -23.22 -21.26 4.09
CA SER A 146 -22.29 -20.85 5.14
C SER A 146 -23.05 -20.42 6.40
N ASP A 147 -22.45 -20.65 7.56
CA ASP A 147 -22.85 -20.09 8.86
C ASP A 147 -22.31 -18.65 9.08
N LYS A 148 -21.49 -18.17 8.15
CA LYS A 148 -20.85 -16.83 8.15
C LYS A 148 -21.28 -16.02 6.94
N PRO A 149 -21.36 -14.69 7.06
CA PRO A 149 -21.71 -13.86 5.92
C PRO A 149 -20.58 -13.77 4.91
N THR A 150 -20.90 -13.86 3.63
CA THR A 150 -20.01 -13.43 2.54
C THR A 150 -20.06 -11.92 2.38
N PHE A 151 -21.25 -11.31 2.61
CA PHE A 151 -21.47 -9.87 2.44
C PHE A 151 -22.30 -9.33 3.61
N PHE A 152 -21.91 -8.19 4.15
CA PHE A 152 -22.59 -7.54 5.23
C PHE A 152 -22.65 -6.02 5.01
N ILE A 153 -23.82 -5.42 5.24
CA ILE A 153 -23.98 -3.96 5.30
C ILE A 153 -24.42 -3.59 6.71
N SER A 154 -23.59 -2.85 7.44
CA SER A 154 -23.95 -2.34 8.76
C SER A 154 -24.97 -1.22 8.66
N SER A 155 -25.74 -1.02 9.73
CA SER A 155 -26.46 0.24 9.93
C SER A 155 -25.49 1.44 10.02
N SER A 156 -26.01 2.64 9.86
CA SER A 156 -25.28 3.86 10.18
C SER A 156 -25.13 4.01 11.69
N SER A 157 -24.01 4.54 12.13
CA SER A 157 -23.77 4.83 13.54
C SER A 157 -24.37 6.17 14.00
N CYS A 158 -24.91 6.98 13.07
CA CYS A 158 -25.50 8.29 13.36
C CYS A 158 -26.52 8.70 12.28
N ASP A 159 -27.40 9.61 12.62
CA ASP A 159 -28.35 10.21 11.67
C ASP A 159 -27.59 10.95 10.57
N GLY A 160 -28.05 10.77 9.33
CA GLY A 160 -27.43 11.35 8.14
C GLY A 160 -26.12 10.66 7.71
N GLY A 161 -25.61 9.69 8.47
CA GLY A 161 -24.47 8.87 8.11
C GLY A 161 -24.84 7.71 7.19
N THR A 162 -23.83 7.07 6.61
CA THR A 162 -24.01 5.83 5.83
C THR A 162 -23.36 4.65 6.53
N GLY A 163 -23.92 3.46 6.39
CA GLY A 163 -23.34 2.22 6.87
C GLY A 163 -21.99 1.91 6.21
N ARG A 164 -21.46 0.76 6.55
CA ARG A 164 -20.20 0.22 6.03
C ARG A 164 -20.44 -1.16 5.41
N VAL A 165 -19.62 -1.54 4.45
CA VAL A 165 -19.69 -2.83 3.77
C VAL A 165 -18.55 -3.72 4.26
N GLY A 166 -18.91 -4.95 4.64
CA GLY A 166 -17.99 -6.05 4.96
C GLY A 166 -18.08 -7.15 3.92
N ILE A 167 -16.96 -7.70 3.50
CA ILE A 167 -16.85 -8.85 2.63
C ILE A 167 -15.95 -9.87 3.34
N GLY A 168 -16.36 -11.17 3.34
CA GLY A 168 -15.59 -12.24 3.97
C GLY A 168 -15.70 -12.24 5.51
N ASN A 169 -16.81 -12.71 6.07
CA ASN A 169 -17.05 -12.82 7.51
C ASN A 169 -16.76 -11.55 8.34
N VAL A 170 -17.14 -10.39 7.82
CA VAL A 170 -16.97 -9.10 8.47
C VAL A 170 -18.34 -8.56 8.90
N THR A 171 -18.67 -8.69 10.17
CA THR A 171 -19.92 -8.18 10.78
C THR A 171 -19.72 -6.86 11.56
N SER A 172 -18.48 -6.40 11.69
CA SER A 172 -18.11 -5.12 12.30
C SER A 172 -17.07 -4.42 11.44
N PRO A 173 -17.45 -3.83 10.27
CA PRO A 173 -16.51 -3.23 9.37
C PRO A 173 -15.82 -2.00 9.98
N GLN A 174 -14.48 -1.94 9.92
CA GLN A 174 -13.68 -0.82 10.46
C GLN A 174 -13.49 0.32 9.44
N ALA A 175 -13.79 0.08 8.14
CA ALA A 175 -13.73 1.05 7.05
C ALA A 175 -15.05 1.03 6.27
N LYS A 176 -15.27 2.00 5.36
CA LYS A 176 -16.44 2.01 4.47
C LYS A 176 -16.56 0.74 3.63
N LEU A 177 -15.44 0.21 3.18
CA LEU A 177 -15.30 -1.13 2.63
C LEU A 177 -14.21 -1.86 3.43
N HIS A 178 -14.57 -2.98 4.04
CA HIS A 178 -13.65 -3.86 4.77
C HIS A 178 -13.72 -5.25 4.17
N ILE A 179 -12.65 -5.70 3.55
CA ILE A 179 -12.50 -7.04 2.97
C ILE A 179 -11.58 -7.83 3.89
N LYS A 180 -11.98 -9.05 4.22
CA LYS A 180 -11.21 -9.95 5.08
C LYS A 180 -11.20 -11.34 4.47
N ALA A 181 -10.02 -11.96 4.38
CA ALA A 181 -9.87 -13.34 4.00
C ALA A 181 -10.53 -14.27 5.03
N ASP A 182 -11.08 -15.38 4.58
CA ASP A 182 -11.53 -16.43 5.44
C ASP A 182 -10.36 -17.28 5.94
N ASN A 183 -10.29 -17.50 7.26
CA ASN A 183 -9.27 -18.37 7.88
C ASN A 183 -9.54 -19.86 7.62
N TYR A 184 -9.95 -20.23 6.41
CA TYR A 184 -10.10 -21.62 6.05
C TYR A 184 -8.79 -22.14 5.46
N SER A 185 -8.19 -23.12 6.13
CA SER A 185 -6.83 -23.62 5.85
C SER A 185 -6.68 -24.43 4.55
N TYR A 186 -7.65 -24.38 3.64
CA TYR A 186 -7.61 -25.24 2.45
C TYR A 186 -7.10 -24.56 1.18
N ASP A 187 -7.20 -23.23 1.03
CA ASP A 187 -6.87 -22.56 -0.24
C ASP A 187 -6.02 -21.30 -0.12
N GLY A 188 -5.54 -20.93 1.08
CA GLY A 188 -4.63 -19.79 1.23
C GLY A 188 -5.16 -18.47 0.63
N GLU A 189 -6.48 -18.27 0.68
CA GLU A 189 -7.11 -17.08 0.11
C GLU A 189 -6.70 -15.83 0.88
N ASP A 190 -6.04 -14.93 0.20
CA ASP A 190 -5.77 -13.59 0.68
C ASP A 190 -7.01 -12.70 0.53
N ALA A 191 -7.03 -11.57 1.21
CA ALA A 191 -8.08 -10.58 1.05
C ALA A 191 -7.77 -9.72 -0.19
N ASP A 192 -8.26 -10.13 -1.35
CA ASP A 192 -7.92 -9.56 -2.63
C ASP A 192 -8.96 -8.60 -3.19
N ILE A 193 -8.50 -7.65 -4.00
CA ILE A 193 -9.31 -6.85 -4.89
C ILE A 193 -8.81 -7.09 -6.31
N LEU A 194 -9.55 -7.88 -7.09
CA LEU A 194 -9.28 -8.06 -8.51
C LEU A 194 -10.02 -6.99 -9.33
N LEU A 195 -9.26 -6.18 -10.04
CA LEU A 195 -9.80 -5.22 -11.01
C LEU A 195 -9.44 -5.69 -12.41
N GLU A 196 -10.38 -6.33 -13.09
CA GLU A 196 -10.16 -6.91 -14.41
C GLU A 196 -10.87 -6.10 -15.49
N PRO A 197 -10.13 -5.47 -16.43
CA PRO A 197 -10.75 -4.77 -17.54
C PRO A 197 -11.24 -5.77 -18.60
N THR A 198 -12.45 -5.60 -19.09
CA THR A 198 -13.11 -6.53 -20.04
C THR A 198 -12.51 -6.56 -21.45
N ARG A 199 -11.53 -5.71 -21.77
CA ARG A 199 -10.89 -5.61 -23.09
C ARG A 199 -9.37 -5.46 -22.92
N ALA A 200 -8.61 -6.09 -23.82
CA ALA A 200 -7.14 -6.14 -23.80
C ALA A 200 -6.42 -4.77 -23.74
N ASN A 201 -7.06 -3.70 -24.21
CA ASN A 201 -6.48 -2.36 -24.25
C ASN A 201 -7.10 -1.39 -23.20
N LYS A 202 -7.76 -1.91 -22.18
CA LYS A 202 -8.30 -1.12 -21.08
C LYS A 202 -7.42 -1.24 -19.84
N ILE A 203 -7.47 -0.22 -19.02
CA ILE A 203 -6.62 -0.05 -17.83
C ILE A 203 -7.50 -0.27 -16.59
N ALA A 204 -7.02 -1.09 -15.66
CA ALA A 204 -7.58 -1.14 -14.31
C ALA A 204 -6.99 0.01 -13.49
N VAL A 205 -7.83 0.85 -12.89
CA VAL A 205 -7.39 2.06 -12.19
C VAL A 205 -8.07 2.20 -10.84
N ILE A 206 -7.30 2.50 -9.80
CA ILE A 206 -7.80 2.96 -8.51
C ILE A 206 -7.51 4.46 -8.40
N TYR A 207 -8.54 5.28 -8.34
CA TYR A 207 -8.40 6.72 -8.11
C TYR A 207 -8.46 7.05 -6.62
N PHE A 208 -7.54 7.88 -6.17
CA PHE A 208 -7.54 8.45 -4.82
C PHE A 208 -7.90 9.93 -4.92
N LYS A 209 -9.14 10.29 -4.61
CA LYS A 209 -9.68 11.65 -4.66
C LYS A 209 -10.00 12.14 -6.09
N ASP A 210 -9.07 12.05 -7.04
CA ASP A 210 -9.24 12.55 -8.41
C ASP A 210 -8.32 11.80 -9.40
N LYS A 211 -8.38 12.17 -10.69
CA LYS A 211 -7.61 11.53 -11.76
C LYS A 211 -6.09 11.76 -11.65
N ASN A 212 -5.65 12.74 -10.86
CA ASN A 212 -4.24 13.06 -10.69
C ASN A 212 -3.58 12.22 -9.60
N ASN A 213 -4.37 11.38 -8.91
CA ASN A 213 -3.90 10.48 -7.86
C ASN A 213 -4.47 9.09 -8.14
N SER A 214 -3.66 8.20 -8.70
CA SER A 214 -4.14 6.87 -9.10
C SER A 214 -3.04 5.81 -9.07
N ILE A 215 -3.48 4.56 -8.95
CA ILE A 215 -2.70 3.38 -9.27
C ILE A 215 -3.39 2.74 -10.47
N ALA A 216 -2.67 2.55 -11.56
CA ALA A 216 -3.18 1.96 -12.78
C ALA A 216 -2.33 0.77 -13.23
N VAL A 217 -2.96 -0.25 -13.80
CA VAL A 217 -2.28 -1.41 -14.39
C VAL A 217 -2.68 -1.52 -15.85
N SER A 218 -1.69 -1.53 -16.74
CA SER A 218 -1.86 -1.71 -18.18
C SER A 218 -0.86 -2.74 -18.68
N GLY A 219 -1.33 -3.86 -19.17
CA GLY A 219 -0.46 -5.00 -19.52
C GLY A 219 0.38 -5.45 -18.32
N SER A 220 1.70 -5.44 -18.46
CA SER A 220 2.64 -5.80 -17.38
C SER A 220 3.18 -4.60 -16.60
N GLN A 221 2.63 -3.41 -16.79
CA GLN A 221 3.10 -2.18 -16.15
C GLN A 221 2.11 -1.69 -15.09
N MET A 222 2.61 -1.44 -13.88
CA MET A 222 1.90 -0.72 -12.84
C MET A 222 2.38 0.74 -12.79
N THR A 223 1.45 1.67 -12.89
CA THR A 223 1.73 3.11 -12.89
C THR A 223 1.12 3.76 -11.66
N PHE A 224 1.93 4.48 -10.91
CA PHE A 224 1.49 5.35 -9.84
C PHE A 224 1.48 6.78 -10.37
N THR A 225 0.36 7.47 -10.23
CA THR A 225 0.23 8.87 -10.65
C THR A 225 -0.10 9.72 -9.43
N ALA A 226 0.77 10.66 -9.11
CA ALA A 226 0.55 11.69 -8.09
C ALA A 226 1.53 12.84 -8.31
N PRO A 227 1.21 14.07 -7.88
CA PRO A 227 2.15 15.21 -7.96
C PRO A 227 3.42 15.01 -7.13
N LYS A 228 3.35 14.22 -6.07
CA LYS A 228 4.48 13.89 -5.19
C LYS A 228 4.31 12.51 -4.56
N TYR A 229 5.38 11.73 -4.55
CA TYR A 229 5.49 10.47 -3.79
C TYR A 229 6.39 10.70 -2.57
N SER A 230 5.95 10.23 -1.42
CA SER A 230 6.75 10.23 -0.19
C SER A 230 6.69 8.84 0.45
N PHE A 231 7.86 8.24 0.67
CA PHE A 231 8.02 6.99 1.40
C PHE A 231 8.65 7.33 2.75
N THR A 232 7.81 7.51 3.78
CA THR A 232 8.26 7.83 5.14
C THR A 232 8.36 6.54 5.95
N ASN A 233 9.49 6.35 6.63
CA ASN A 233 9.79 5.18 7.48
C ASN A 233 9.77 3.82 6.75
N ALA A 234 9.87 3.81 5.42
CA ALA A 234 9.95 2.59 4.62
C ALA A 234 10.90 2.79 3.43
N GLY A 235 11.63 1.75 3.07
CA GLY A 235 12.44 1.71 1.87
C GLY A 235 11.63 1.25 0.65
N ILE A 236 12.11 1.58 -0.55
CA ILE A 236 11.63 0.98 -1.79
C ILE A 236 12.46 -0.29 -2.02
N THR A 237 11.82 -1.45 -1.95
CA THR A 237 12.47 -2.71 -2.31
C THR A 237 12.12 -3.07 -3.76
N LEU A 238 13.11 -3.14 -4.63
CA LEU A 238 12.96 -3.63 -5.99
C LEU A 238 13.36 -5.11 -6.00
N GLY A 239 12.39 -6.00 -6.05
CA GLY A 239 12.61 -7.44 -6.12
C GLY A 239 13.19 -7.89 -7.47
N LYS A 240 13.93 -9.01 -7.48
CA LYS A 240 14.33 -9.68 -8.72
C LYS A 240 13.10 -10.28 -9.39
N ASN A 241 12.81 -9.91 -10.61
CA ASN A 241 11.92 -10.73 -11.44
C ASN A 241 12.70 -11.93 -11.98
N ALA A 242 12.12 -13.11 -11.85
CA ALA A 242 12.82 -14.41 -11.88
C ALA A 242 13.51 -14.76 -13.21
N THR A 243 13.38 -14.01 -14.27
CA THR A 243 13.82 -14.55 -15.55
C THR A 243 14.74 -13.71 -16.42
N THR A 244 14.90 -12.39 -16.27
CA THR A 244 15.87 -11.67 -17.16
C THR A 244 16.02 -10.17 -16.94
N LYS A 245 15.27 -9.51 -16.06
CA LYS A 245 15.38 -8.04 -15.93
C LYS A 245 15.88 -7.66 -14.55
N LYS A 246 16.97 -6.91 -14.55
CA LYS A 246 17.55 -6.28 -13.37
C LYS A 246 16.57 -5.28 -12.76
N PRO A 247 16.52 -5.15 -11.43
CA PRO A 247 15.82 -4.02 -10.82
C PRO A 247 16.45 -2.71 -11.33
N GLU A 248 15.59 -1.81 -11.76
CA GLU A 248 15.98 -0.53 -12.32
C GLU A 248 15.03 0.56 -11.85
N ILE A 249 15.57 1.71 -11.44
CA ILE A 249 14.80 2.94 -11.23
C ILE A 249 15.12 3.85 -12.40
N SER A 250 14.15 4.12 -13.28
CA SER A 250 14.29 5.02 -14.41
C SER A 250 13.73 6.40 -14.07
N PHE A 251 14.49 7.45 -14.38
CA PHE A 251 14.11 8.84 -14.17
C PHE A 251 13.74 9.55 -15.49
N GLY A 252 13.30 8.79 -16.47
CA GLY A 252 13.03 9.26 -17.82
C GLY A 252 14.26 9.20 -18.74
N GLY A 253 14.05 8.89 -19.99
CA GLY A 253 15.12 8.76 -20.99
C GLY A 253 16.17 7.71 -20.61
N ALA A 254 17.45 8.07 -20.77
CA ALA A 254 18.58 7.20 -20.46
C ALA A 254 19.04 7.22 -18.99
N ASN A 255 18.44 8.10 -18.17
CA ASN A 255 18.84 8.25 -16.76
C ASN A 255 18.25 7.14 -15.91
N LYS A 256 19.10 6.37 -15.22
CA LYS A 256 18.67 5.24 -14.41
C LYS A 256 19.66 4.84 -13.32
N ILE A 257 19.12 4.18 -12.30
CA ILE A 257 19.88 3.42 -11.32
C ILE A 257 19.56 1.94 -11.53
N SER A 258 20.56 1.10 -11.75
CA SER A 258 20.37 -0.34 -11.95
C SER A 258 21.44 -1.16 -11.25
N VAL A 259 21.16 -2.42 -10.96
CA VAL A 259 22.14 -3.36 -10.41
C VAL A 259 22.88 -4.07 -11.55
N GLY A 260 24.20 -4.19 -11.44
CA GLY A 260 25.03 -4.88 -12.43
C GLY A 260 24.69 -6.36 -12.58
N THR A 261 25.03 -6.99 -13.74
CA THR A 261 24.72 -8.41 -14.04
C THR A 261 25.52 -9.38 -13.20
N ASP A 262 26.80 -9.08 -13.02
CA ASP A 262 27.80 -10.03 -12.56
C ASP A 262 28.51 -9.61 -11.27
N SER A 263 28.04 -8.51 -10.67
CA SER A 263 28.58 -7.98 -9.42
C SER A 263 27.48 -7.33 -8.58
N ASN A 264 27.71 -7.21 -7.29
CA ASN A 264 26.85 -6.41 -6.40
C ASN A 264 27.00 -4.89 -6.65
N ALA A 265 27.40 -4.49 -7.86
CA ALA A 265 27.61 -3.12 -8.22
C ALA A 265 26.28 -2.40 -8.49
N MET A 266 26.11 -1.22 -7.93
CA MET A 266 25.05 -0.30 -8.27
C MET A 266 25.55 0.61 -9.41
N ASN A 267 24.89 0.55 -10.56
CA ASN A 267 25.23 1.37 -11.72
C ASN A 267 24.33 2.59 -11.78
N PHE A 268 24.94 3.75 -11.86
CA PHE A 268 24.28 5.01 -12.16
C PHE A 268 24.55 5.34 -13.63
N SER A 269 23.51 5.56 -14.42
CA SER A 269 23.61 5.92 -15.83
C SER A 269 22.89 7.24 -16.06
N ALA A 270 23.64 8.25 -16.41
CA ALA A 270 23.16 9.57 -16.81
C ALA A 270 24.23 10.27 -17.65
N SER A 271 23.85 11.28 -18.45
CA SER A 271 24.78 12.10 -19.21
C SER A 271 25.68 12.96 -18.30
N SER A 272 25.21 13.29 -17.10
CA SER A 272 25.97 13.99 -16.07
C SER A 272 25.42 13.69 -14.68
N TYR A 273 26.28 13.81 -13.68
CA TYR A 273 25.94 13.76 -12.26
C TYR A 273 26.35 15.07 -11.61
N SER A 274 25.47 15.69 -10.86
CA SER A 274 25.74 16.92 -10.13
C SER A 274 25.38 16.74 -8.66
N PHE A 275 26.35 16.97 -7.79
CA PHE A 275 26.19 17.03 -6.34
C PHE A 275 26.27 18.50 -5.93
N THR A 276 25.11 19.17 -5.83
CA THR A 276 25.05 20.64 -5.63
C THR A 276 25.19 21.06 -4.18
N THR A 277 24.93 20.15 -3.25
CA THR A 277 25.08 20.41 -1.81
C THR A 277 25.56 19.14 -1.11
N GLY A 278 26.47 19.31 -0.16
CA GLY A 278 27.02 18.21 0.61
C GLY A 278 28.36 17.70 0.08
N LYS A 279 28.86 16.66 0.67
CA LYS A 279 30.15 16.04 0.40
C LYS A 279 29.98 14.61 -0.09
N VAL A 280 30.89 14.12 -0.93
CA VAL A 280 30.91 12.75 -1.44
C VAL A 280 32.03 11.97 -0.75
N GLY A 281 31.66 10.87 -0.08
CA GLY A 281 32.62 9.93 0.51
C GLY A 281 32.63 8.61 -0.28
N ILE A 282 33.79 8.11 -0.63
CA ILE A 282 33.98 6.80 -1.26
C ILE A 282 34.88 5.96 -0.35
N GLY A 283 34.34 4.86 0.20
CA GLY A 283 35.07 4.00 1.12
C GLY A 283 35.36 4.62 2.48
N CYS A 284 34.71 5.73 2.83
CA CYS A 284 34.81 6.39 4.12
C CYS A 284 33.41 6.76 4.66
N GLU A 285 33.22 6.60 5.97
CA GLU A 285 31.96 6.97 6.63
C GLU A 285 31.84 8.46 6.86
N ASN A 286 32.97 9.14 7.09
CA ASN A 286 33.04 10.57 7.34
C ASN A 286 33.78 11.29 6.20
N THR A 287 33.19 12.36 5.71
CA THR A 287 33.86 13.25 4.75
C THR A 287 34.76 14.22 5.50
N VAL A 288 35.94 14.47 4.95
CA VAL A 288 36.92 15.39 5.54
C VAL A 288 36.42 16.83 5.43
N GLU A 289 36.61 17.64 6.47
CA GLU A 289 36.25 19.04 6.44
C GLU A 289 37.11 19.79 5.40
N GLY A 290 36.51 20.74 4.67
CA GLY A 290 37.18 21.46 3.58
C GLY A 290 37.12 20.78 2.21
N TYR A 291 36.79 19.48 2.12
CA TYR A 291 36.79 18.74 0.86
C TYR A 291 35.38 18.34 0.42
N ALA A 292 35.06 18.52 -0.84
CA ALA A 292 33.78 18.09 -1.44
C ALA A 292 33.75 16.62 -1.81
N LEU A 293 34.92 16.00 -2.07
CA LEU A 293 35.09 14.58 -2.36
C LEU A 293 36.20 14.01 -1.49
N ALA A 294 35.91 12.94 -0.75
CA ALA A 294 36.87 12.18 0.02
C ALA A 294 36.86 10.71 -0.45
N VAL A 295 38.04 10.14 -0.73
CA VAL A 295 38.21 8.75 -1.19
C VAL A 295 39.18 8.03 -0.28
N ASN A 296 38.72 6.98 0.41
CA ASN A 296 39.57 6.08 1.15
C ASN A 296 39.97 4.90 0.25
N GLY A 297 40.97 5.10 -0.60
CA GLY A 297 41.46 4.15 -1.59
C GLY A 297 42.17 4.83 -2.75
N GLY A 298 42.57 4.05 -3.73
CA GLY A 298 43.20 4.58 -4.94
C GLY A 298 42.19 5.22 -5.92
N VAL A 299 42.61 6.30 -6.58
CA VAL A 299 41.87 6.92 -7.67
C VAL A 299 42.60 6.66 -8.98
N VAL A 300 41.93 6.07 -9.97
CA VAL A 300 42.44 5.90 -11.33
C VAL A 300 41.74 6.88 -12.25
N SER A 301 42.50 7.73 -12.91
CA SER A 301 42.00 8.73 -13.84
C SER A 301 42.87 8.78 -15.08
N THR A 302 42.29 9.01 -16.23
CA THR A 302 43.02 9.29 -17.47
C THR A 302 43.57 10.73 -17.53
N ARG A 303 42.97 11.62 -16.75
CA ARG A 303 43.37 13.05 -16.70
C ARG A 303 42.83 13.69 -15.43
N VAL A 304 43.70 14.46 -14.78
CA VAL A 304 43.34 15.36 -13.67
C VAL A 304 43.81 16.77 -14.05
N SER A 305 42.96 17.77 -13.94
CA SER A 305 43.30 19.17 -14.06
C SER A 305 43.05 19.85 -12.72
N VAL A 306 44.08 20.40 -12.13
CA VAL A 306 43.99 21.23 -10.93
C VAL A 306 43.94 22.67 -11.42
N MET A 307 42.91 23.36 -11.01
CA MET A 307 42.72 24.82 -11.31
C MET A 307 42.86 25.54 -9.98
N ASP A 308 43.10 26.83 -10.05
CA ASP A 308 43.19 27.68 -8.86
C ASP A 308 44.52 27.46 -8.09
N VAL A 309 45.62 27.59 -8.84
CA VAL A 309 46.95 27.74 -8.25
C VAL A 309 47.20 29.25 -8.18
N ASP A 310 47.25 29.81 -6.97
CA ASP A 310 47.26 31.24 -6.71
C ASP A 310 48.44 31.95 -7.36
N GLU A 311 49.62 31.31 -7.41
CA GLU A 311 50.82 31.85 -8.10
C GLU A 311 51.56 30.71 -8.83
N TRP A 312 51.72 30.87 -10.13
CA TRP A 312 52.58 29.99 -10.93
C TRP A 312 54.03 30.48 -10.91
N PRO A 313 55.06 29.64 -10.78
CA PRO A 313 56.40 30.03 -10.38
C PRO A 313 57.25 30.79 -11.40
N ASP A 314 56.70 31.19 -12.56
CA ASP A 314 57.42 32.00 -13.58
C ASP A 314 58.13 33.26 -13.01
N TYR A 315 57.79 33.67 -11.80
CA TYR A 315 58.45 34.78 -11.08
C TYR A 315 59.91 34.50 -10.74
N VAL A 316 60.34 33.24 -10.73
CA VAL A 316 61.75 32.82 -10.52
C VAL A 316 62.69 33.44 -11.54
N PHE A 317 62.20 33.72 -12.77
CA PHE A 317 62.96 34.41 -13.83
C PHE A 317 62.90 35.95 -13.73
N GLY A 318 62.22 36.46 -12.74
CA GLY A 318 62.11 37.88 -12.47
C GLY A 318 63.46 38.48 -12.03
N LYS A 319 63.71 39.77 -12.39
CA LYS A 319 64.97 40.47 -12.04
C LYS A 319 65.11 40.66 -10.53
N ASP A 320 64.04 40.73 -9.82
CA ASP A 320 64.00 41.01 -8.38
C ASP A 320 63.89 39.73 -7.55
N TYR A 321 63.96 38.54 -8.19
CA TYR A 321 63.90 37.26 -7.48
C TYR A 321 65.30 36.98 -6.88
N GLU A 322 65.33 36.89 -5.54
CA GLU A 322 66.54 36.55 -4.77
C GLU A 322 66.60 35.03 -4.55
N ARG A 323 67.37 34.36 -5.38
CA ARG A 323 67.62 32.91 -5.27
C ARG A 323 68.66 32.64 -4.20
N MET A 324 68.43 31.66 -3.35
CA MET A 324 69.41 31.17 -2.37
C MET A 324 70.64 30.67 -3.07
N SER A 325 71.83 31.04 -2.58
CA SER A 325 73.11 30.55 -3.15
C SER A 325 73.28 29.04 -2.89
N LEU A 326 74.10 28.36 -3.70
CA LEU A 326 74.37 26.91 -3.52
C LEU A 326 74.97 26.60 -2.15
N TYR A 327 75.73 27.48 -1.54
CA TYR A 327 76.30 27.29 -0.21
C TYR A 327 75.25 27.43 0.90
N GLU A 328 74.38 28.40 0.80
CA GLU A 328 73.25 28.56 1.73
C GLU A 328 72.28 27.38 1.61
N LEU A 329 72.04 26.89 0.37
CA LEU A 329 71.19 25.74 0.12
C LEU A 329 71.79 24.44 0.71
N GLU A 330 73.12 24.23 0.61
CA GLU A 330 73.83 23.14 1.23
C GLU A 330 73.66 23.15 2.76
N GLU A 331 73.84 24.31 3.38
CA GLU A 331 73.64 24.47 4.83
C GLU A 331 72.20 24.19 5.23
N TYR A 332 71.20 24.71 4.47
CA TYR A 332 69.79 24.47 4.72
C TYR A 332 69.43 22.98 4.67
N ILE A 333 69.88 22.28 3.61
CA ILE A 333 69.64 20.85 3.44
C ILE A 333 70.30 20.08 4.56
N GLY A 334 71.51 20.48 4.97
CA GLY A 334 72.22 19.82 6.08
C GLY A 334 71.48 19.91 7.41
N LEU A 335 70.77 20.99 7.65
CA LEU A 335 70.00 21.22 8.88
C LEU A 335 68.58 20.62 8.83
N ASN A 336 67.90 20.77 7.70
CA ASN A 336 66.46 20.49 7.60
C ASN A 336 66.13 19.15 6.89
N HIS A 337 67.08 18.59 6.15
CA HIS A 337 66.96 17.33 5.40
C HIS A 337 65.91 17.36 4.25
N HIS A 338 65.46 18.56 3.86
CA HIS A 338 64.60 18.79 2.70
C HIS A 338 64.94 20.11 2.02
N LEU A 339 64.41 20.36 0.82
CA LEU A 339 64.59 21.65 0.12
C LEU A 339 63.74 22.74 0.78
N PRO A 340 64.12 24.01 0.70
CA PRO A 340 63.29 25.13 1.13
C PRO A 340 61.92 25.07 0.48
N GLU A 341 60.85 25.36 1.24
CA GLU A 341 59.42 25.38 0.81
C GLU A 341 58.88 23.98 0.47
N VAL A 342 59.67 22.97 0.33
CA VAL A 342 59.22 21.58 0.17
C VAL A 342 58.90 20.98 1.57
N PRO A 343 57.69 20.48 1.78
CA PRO A 343 57.31 19.94 3.08
C PRO A 343 58.16 18.73 3.48
N SER A 344 58.46 18.57 4.77
CA SER A 344 59.17 17.44 5.31
C SER A 344 58.39 16.15 5.21
N ALA A 345 59.07 14.99 5.32
CA ALA A 345 58.40 13.70 5.33
C ALA A 345 57.39 13.54 6.48
N GLU A 346 57.64 14.19 7.62
CA GLU A 346 56.73 14.16 8.79
C GLU A 346 55.46 14.98 8.51
N GLU A 347 55.62 16.17 7.95
CA GLU A 347 54.47 17.02 7.56
C GLU A 347 53.60 16.36 6.49
N VAL A 348 54.21 15.73 5.48
CA VAL A 348 53.48 14.94 4.46
C VAL A 348 52.75 13.74 5.08
N ALA A 349 53.33 13.08 6.07
CA ALA A 349 52.65 11.94 6.73
C ALA A 349 51.46 12.39 7.56
N GLU A 350 51.48 13.57 8.16
CA GLU A 350 50.40 14.09 8.98
C GLU A 350 49.29 14.79 8.19
N GLN A 351 49.65 15.58 7.19
CA GLN A 351 48.70 16.50 6.51
C GLN A 351 48.43 16.08 5.07
N GLY A 352 49.24 15.19 4.49
CA GLY A 352 49.20 14.93 3.04
C GLY A 352 49.86 16.02 2.25
N ILE A 353 49.64 16.06 0.95
CA ILE A 353 50.08 17.11 0.04
C ILE A 353 48.92 17.58 -0.81
N ASP A 354 48.86 18.88 -1.07
CA ASP A 354 48.08 19.44 -2.17
C ASP A 354 48.79 19.20 -3.50
N LEU A 355 48.10 18.58 -4.47
CA LEU A 355 48.73 18.23 -5.76
C LEU A 355 49.06 19.45 -6.60
N GLY A 356 48.27 20.52 -6.55
CA GLY A 356 48.47 21.73 -7.28
C GLY A 356 49.65 22.52 -6.73
N GLU A 357 49.65 22.78 -5.42
CA GLU A 357 50.71 23.49 -4.69
C GLU A 357 52.06 22.75 -4.79
N MET A 358 52.05 21.43 -4.59
CA MET A 358 53.32 20.66 -4.69
C MET A 358 53.92 20.68 -6.09
N ASN A 359 53.09 20.67 -7.17
CA ASN A 359 53.59 20.81 -8.54
C ASN A 359 54.15 22.21 -8.79
N ALA A 360 53.57 23.27 -8.25
CA ALA A 360 54.09 24.63 -8.36
C ALA A 360 55.44 24.73 -7.64
N ILE A 361 55.57 24.22 -6.41
CA ILE A 361 56.82 24.20 -5.66
C ILE A 361 57.91 23.42 -6.43
N LEU A 362 57.58 22.23 -6.95
CA LEU A 362 58.51 21.43 -7.73
C LEU A 362 58.98 22.15 -8.99
N LEU A 363 58.09 22.86 -9.71
CA LEU A 363 58.45 23.66 -10.88
C LEU A 363 59.37 24.82 -10.48
N GLN A 364 59.08 25.54 -9.41
CA GLN A 364 59.95 26.56 -8.84
C GLN A 364 61.36 26.03 -8.59
N LYS A 365 61.48 24.85 -7.92
CA LYS A 365 62.82 24.27 -7.65
C LYS A 365 63.51 23.82 -8.93
N VAL A 366 62.80 23.40 -9.97
CA VAL A 366 63.36 23.08 -11.28
C VAL A 366 63.85 24.35 -11.97
N GLU A 367 63.13 25.47 -11.89
CA GLU A 367 63.56 26.75 -12.46
C GLU A 367 64.75 27.33 -11.73
N GLU A 368 64.76 27.35 -10.39
CA GLU A 368 65.93 27.74 -9.58
C GLU A 368 67.17 26.86 -9.91
N LEU A 369 67.02 25.53 -9.99
CA LEU A 369 68.08 24.63 -10.38
C LEU A 369 68.62 24.94 -11.79
N THR A 370 67.70 25.24 -12.74
CA THR A 370 68.08 25.61 -14.12
C THR A 370 68.95 26.84 -14.14
N LEU A 371 68.57 27.87 -13.34
CA LEU A 371 69.41 29.10 -13.24
C LEU A 371 70.78 28.84 -12.59
N HIS A 372 70.85 27.95 -11.58
CA HIS A 372 72.15 27.54 -11.01
C HIS A 372 73.02 26.81 -12.03
N VAL A 373 72.44 25.90 -12.82
CA VAL A 373 73.18 25.20 -13.89
C VAL A 373 73.69 26.17 -14.95
N ILE A 374 72.89 27.13 -15.37
CA ILE A 374 73.33 28.17 -16.32
C ILE A 374 74.44 28.98 -15.75
N GLU A 375 74.41 29.35 -14.47
CA GLU A 375 75.46 30.09 -13.81
C GLU A 375 76.76 29.30 -13.70
N LEU A 376 76.70 28.07 -13.28
CA LEU A 376 77.81 27.15 -13.25
C LEU A 376 78.43 26.96 -14.64
N GLN A 377 77.64 26.84 -15.71
CA GLN A 377 78.15 26.73 -17.08
C GLN A 377 78.90 27.97 -17.47
N LYS A 378 78.42 29.17 -17.15
CA LYS A 378 79.14 30.41 -17.39
C LYS A 378 80.49 30.50 -16.64
N GLN A 379 80.50 30.03 -15.38
CA GLN A 379 81.71 29.98 -14.59
C GLN A 379 82.74 29.02 -15.20
N ILE A 380 82.31 27.85 -15.65
CA ILE A 380 83.11 26.86 -16.34
C ILE A 380 83.66 27.40 -17.62
N ASP A 381 82.87 28.12 -18.42
CA ASP A 381 83.32 28.74 -19.67
C ASP A 381 84.36 29.81 -19.39
N ILE A 382 84.23 30.65 -18.36
CA ILE A 382 85.23 31.64 -17.92
C ILE A 382 86.51 30.91 -17.50
N GLN A 383 86.41 29.89 -16.64
CA GLN A 383 87.60 29.15 -16.20
C GLN A 383 88.29 28.44 -17.36
N GLN A 384 87.58 27.91 -18.32
CA GLN A 384 88.14 27.28 -19.51
C GLN A 384 88.89 28.27 -20.37
N ASN A 385 88.39 29.52 -20.52
CA ASN A 385 89.05 30.55 -21.20
C ASN A 385 90.34 30.97 -20.47
N GLU A 386 90.29 31.13 -19.17
CA GLU A 386 91.45 31.45 -18.36
C GLU A 386 92.52 30.35 -18.46
N ILE A 387 92.14 29.10 -18.42
CA ILE A 387 93.05 27.98 -18.63
C ILE A 387 93.65 27.97 -20.02
N ASN A 388 92.90 28.31 -21.04
CA ASN A 388 93.43 28.44 -22.42
C ASN A 388 94.38 29.57 -22.54
N GLU A 389 94.12 30.72 -21.94
CA GLU A 389 95.04 31.86 -21.88
C GLU A 389 96.39 31.53 -21.15
N LEU A 390 96.25 30.80 -20.02
CA LEU A 390 97.41 30.29 -19.27
C LEU A 390 98.27 29.29 -20.06
N LYS A 391 97.65 28.43 -20.87
CA LYS A 391 98.32 27.45 -21.72
C LYS A 391 99.00 28.10 -22.95
N ALA A 392 98.55 29.29 -23.37
CA ALA A 392 99.14 30.03 -24.52
C ALA A 392 100.30 30.88 -24.14
N LYS A 393 100.54 31.14 -22.89
CA LYS A 393 101.73 31.81 -22.34
C LYS A 393 102.86 30.81 -22.06
#